data_6407a8f347bf75ec785d68f20df2a365
#
_entry.id   6407a8f347bf75ec785d68f20df2a365
#
_cell.length_a   1.000
_cell.length_b   1.000
_cell.length_c   1.000
_cell.angle_alpha   90.00
_cell.angle_beta   90.00
_cell.angle_gamma   90.00
#
_symmetry.space_group_name_H-M   'P 1'
#
loop_
_entity.id
_entity.type
_entity.pdbx_description
1 polymer ?
#
loop_
_entity_poly.entity_id
_entity_poly.type
_entity_poly.pdbx_seq_one_letter_code
_entity_poly.pdbx_strand_id
1 'polypeptide(L)'
;VRWIVEQAGKAGHAVDMRYEPLPSSFFAGNREELASRLPAGSMLILHANDVFPTNADGTFALHQNANLFYLTGVDQEETVLVMTIREGGWDEILLLRETNEQIAIWEGARLSQEQARELSGIQDVRWTDEYDALLEALVPSASMVFVEANQHPRCTCPVETRNARMTKELKEKFPDAVLKNVYEIMADMRQIKKPEEIKALKKACDITNEGFRELLRFIRPGVGEWQIEGFLANEFISRGPRKFSFLPIIASGKDTCVLHYIQNDKRCEDGDLVLMDIGTEYGNYNSDMTRTVPVNGKFTPRQRAVYESVLNMMTYAKKILRPGILKSEYERLVRVFAAGELVKLGLITPSQVAEKPSDPPIVRKYYMHGCSHFLGLDVHDVGEANPVVLPGMVFTVEPGIYIAEEGIGIRLENDVLIGETENIDLLGDVPLLPDDIERLMAR
;
A
#
# COMPACT_ATOMS: atom_id res chain seq x y z
N VAL A 1 15.16 35.11 9.46
CA VAL A 1 16.11 34.11 9.99
C VAL A 1 15.85 33.90 11.48
N ARG A 2 15.96 34.94 12.34
CA ARG A 2 15.69 34.82 13.79
C ARG A 2 14.30 34.27 14.15
N TRP A 3 13.27 34.61 13.38
CA TRP A 3 11.91 34.14 13.58
C TRP A 3 11.74 32.64 13.29
N ILE A 4 12.44 32.10 12.27
CA ILE A 4 12.46 30.67 11.93
C ILE A 4 13.17 29.85 13.02
N VAL A 5 14.29 30.37 13.53
CA VAL A 5 15.06 29.71 14.61
C VAL A 5 14.35 29.78 15.97
N GLU A 6 13.63 30.89 16.26
CA GLU A 6 12.81 30.99 17.49
C GLU A 6 11.57 30.08 17.47
N GLN A 7 11.03 29.73 16.29
CA GLN A 7 9.96 28.75 16.17
C GLN A 7 10.50 27.32 16.35
N ALA A 8 11.67 27.02 15.82
CA ALA A 8 12.34 25.71 16.01
C ALA A 8 12.80 25.48 17.47
N GLY A 9 13.13 26.55 18.21
CA GLY A 9 13.63 26.47 19.60
C GLY A 9 12.55 26.56 20.69
N LYS A 10 11.29 26.87 20.36
CA LYS A 10 10.16 26.94 21.32
C LYS A 10 9.25 25.73 21.32
N ALA A 11 9.53 24.76 20.50
CA ALA A 11 8.69 23.59 20.34
C ALA A 11 9.13 22.43 21.24
N GLY A 12 8.67 22.48 22.47
CA GLY A 12 8.13 21.28 23.12
C GLY A 12 6.76 20.93 22.51
N HIS A 13 6.61 21.10 21.16
CA HIS A 13 5.41 20.73 20.42
C HIS A 13 5.81 19.59 19.51
N ALA A 14 5.02 18.51 19.52
CA ALA A 14 5.05 17.50 18.47
C ALA A 14 5.23 18.20 17.12
N VAL A 15 6.15 17.72 16.30
CA VAL A 15 6.28 18.15 14.90
C VAL A 15 4.87 18.13 14.34
N ASP A 16 4.41 19.26 13.78
CA ASP A 16 3.06 19.37 13.22
C ASP A 16 3.00 18.50 11.97
N MET A 17 2.87 17.18 12.19
CA MET A 17 2.88 16.17 11.14
C MET A 17 1.50 16.13 10.49
N ARG A 18 1.46 15.87 9.19
CA ARG A 18 0.22 15.77 8.40
C ARG A 18 -0.68 14.60 8.84
N TYR A 19 -0.16 13.72 9.65
CA TYR A 19 -0.85 12.59 10.25
C TYR A 19 -0.45 12.44 11.72
N GLU A 20 -1.29 11.78 12.52
CA GLU A 20 -0.99 11.40 13.89
C GLU A 20 0.06 10.28 13.88
N PRO A 21 1.29 10.50 14.39
CA PRO A 21 2.31 9.46 14.38
C PRO A 21 1.90 8.27 15.25
N LEU A 22 2.30 7.09 14.85
CA LEU A 22 2.19 5.91 15.70
C LEU A 22 3.08 6.07 16.93
N PRO A 23 2.70 5.50 18.09
CA PRO A 23 3.49 5.64 19.31
C PRO A 23 4.87 4.97 19.16
N SER A 24 5.91 5.56 19.74
CA SER A 24 7.27 4.99 19.71
C SER A 24 7.34 3.58 20.28
N SER A 25 6.46 3.22 21.21
CA SER A 25 6.32 1.88 21.75
C SER A 25 5.92 0.84 20.70
N PHE A 26 5.17 1.22 19.66
CA PHE A 26 4.85 0.35 18.54
C PHE A 26 6.11 -0.03 17.77
N PHE A 27 6.95 0.94 17.43
CA PHE A 27 8.20 0.69 16.70
C PHE A 27 9.22 -0.08 17.56
N ALA A 28 9.31 0.24 18.84
CA ALA A 28 10.15 -0.51 19.79
C ALA A 28 9.70 -1.98 19.90
N GLY A 29 8.40 -2.25 20.01
CA GLY A 29 7.86 -3.60 20.02
C GLY A 29 8.13 -4.38 18.72
N ASN A 30 8.10 -3.70 17.56
CA ASN A 30 8.46 -4.32 16.28
C ASN A 30 9.95 -4.71 16.23
N ARG A 31 10.84 -3.87 16.76
CA ARG A 31 12.28 -4.18 16.84
C ARG A 31 12.57 -5.29 17.84
N GLU A 32 11.89 -5.32 18.97
CA GLU A 32 11.96 -6.40 19.95
C GLU A 32 11.54 -7.74 19.32
N GLU A 33 10.42 -7.75 18.60
CA GLU A 33 9.94 -8.92 17.88
C GLU A 33 10.95 -9.40 16.84
N LEU A 34 11.48 -8.46 16.02
CA LEU A 34 12.51 -8.79 15.03
C LEU A 34 13.78 -9.35 15.69
N ALA A 35 14.28 -8.72 16.76
CA ALA A 35 15.45 -9.16 17.48
C ALA A 35 15.29 -10.59 18.03
N SER A 36 14.08 -10.96 18.47
CA SER A 36 13.77 -12.31 18.95
C SER A 36 13.80 -13.38 17.86
N ARG A 37 13.67 -12.98 16.59
CA ARG A 37 13.66 -13.88 15.43
C ARG A 37 15.03 -14.01 14.75
N LEU A 38 15.96 -13.12 15.06
CA LEU A 38 17.30 -13.12 14.50
C LEU A 38 18.28 -13.88 15.41
N PRO A 39 19.26 -14.62 14.85
CA PRO A 39 20.25 -15.36 15.64
C PRO A 39 21.17 -14.42 16.45
N ALA A 40 21.54 -14.80 17.65
CA ALA A 40 22.58 -14.09 18.41
C ALA A 40 23.89 -14.03 17.62
N GLY A 41 24.61 -12.92 17.73
CA GLY A 41 25.81 -12.62 16.94
C GLY A 41 25.54 -12.08 15.54
N SER A 42 24.27 -11.95 15.13
CA SER A 42 23.91 -11.36 13.84
C SER A 42 23.76 -9.83 13.93
N MET A 43 23.74 -9.20 12.76
CA MET A 43 23.54 -7.77 12.57
C MET A 43 22.46 -7.56 11.50
N LEU A 44 21.68 -6.50 11.63
CA LEU A 44 20.74 -6.02 10.59
C LEU A 44 21.15 -4.62 10.15
N ILE A 45 21.09 -4.36 8.84
CA ILE A 45 21.26 -3.03 8.25
C ILE A 45 20.12 -2.76 7.28
N LEU A 46 19.35 -1.68 7.52
CA LEU A 46 18.28 -1.22 6.64
C LEU A 46 18.46 0.25 6.32
N HIS A 47 18.33 0.61 5.05
CA HIS A 47 18.35 1.99 4.57
C HIS A 47 16.96 2.47 4.17
N ALA A 48 16.73 3.79 4.33
CA ALA A 48 15.69 4.49 3.62
C ALA A 48 15.82 4.30 2.11
N ASN A 49 14.73 4.42 1.39
CA ASN A 49 14.78 4.52 -0.06
C ASN A 49 15.48 5.82 -0.49
N ASP A 50 16.06 5.81 -1.69
CA ASP A 50 16.55 7.04 -2.31
C ASP A 50 15.40 7.96 -2.69
N VAL A 51 15.64 9.26 -2.66
CA VAL A 51 14.81 10.23 -3.39
C VAL A 51 15.18 10.17 -4.88
N PHE A 52 14.18 10.09 -5.75
CA PHE A 52 14.42 9.97 -7.18
C PHE A 52 14.76 11.35 -7.76
N PRO A 53 15.92 11.56 -8.40
CA PRO A 53 16.34 12.85 -8.90
C PRO A 53 15.57 13.24 -10.17
N THR A 54 15.33 14.55 -10.37
CA THR A 54 14.91 15.10 -11.64
C THR A 54 16.12 15.66 -12.41
N ASN A 55 16.45 16.93 -12.19
CA ASN A 55 17.63 17.57 -12.76
C ASN A 55 18.22 18.55 -11.73
N ALA A 56 19.51 18.74 -11.72
CA ALA A 56 20.24 19.55 -10.74
C ALA A 56 19.92 19.05 -9.30
N ASP A 57 19.37 19.91 -8.46
CA ASP A 57 18.99 19.66 -7.05
C ASP A 57 17.51 19.23 -6.88
N GLY A 58 16.76 19.12 -7.99
CA GLY A 58 15.34 18.72 -7.93
C GLY A 58 15.17 17.22 -7.71
N THR A 59 14.18 16.86 -6.88
CA THR A 59 13.82 15.46 -6.59
C THR A 59 12.30 15.26 -6.59
N PHE A 60 11.87 14.02 -6.78
CA PHE A 60 10.50 13.61 -6.43
C PHE A 60 10.39 13.43 -4.90
N ALA A 61 9.15 13.41 -4.40
CA ALA A 61 8.90 13.12 -3.00
C ALA A 61 9.39 11.70 -2.64
N LEU A 62 9.93 11.56 -1.42
CA LEU A 62 10.33 10.27 -0.88
C LEU A 62 9.13 9.32 -0.85
N HIS A 63 9.36 8.09 -1.30
CA HIS A 63 8.55 6.92 -0.93
C HIS A 63 9.40 6.08 0.01
N GLN A 64 9.07 6.12 1.30
CA GLN A 64 9.91 5.50 2.33
C GLN A 64 9.97 3.98 2.17
N ASN A 65 11.09 3.38 2.57
CA ASN A 65 11.21 1.95 2.72
C ASN A 65 10.25 1.46 3.82
N ALA A 66 9.32 0.60 3.44
CA ALA A 66 8.26 0.14 4.34
C ALA A 66 8.80 -0.60 5.58
N ASN A 67 9.88 -1.39 5.44
CA ASN A 67 10.48 -2.10 6.57
C ASN A 67 11.23 -1.16 7.52
N LEU A 68 11.95 -0.17 7.00
CA LEU A 68 12.57 0.86 7.82
C LEU A 68 11.51 1.64 8.59
N PHE A 69 10.44 2.08 7.91
CA PHE A 69 9.33 2.79 8.56
C PHE A 69 8.66 1.93 9.64
N TYR A 70 8.38 0.65 9.36
CA TYR A 70 7.77 -0.30 10.31
C TYR A 70 8.59 -0.47 11.59
N LEU A 71 9.91 -0.33 11.50
CA LEU A 71 10.82 -0.49 12.63
C LEU A 71 11.17 0.83 13.33
N THR A 72 11.00 1.99 12.69
CA THR A 72 11.50 3.26 13.24
C THR A 72 10.49 4.40 13.29
N GLY A 73 9.46 4.37 12.44
CA GLY A 73 8.54 5.49 12.24
C GLY A 73 9.14 6.69 11.51
N VAL A 74 10.40 6.62 11.09
CA VAL A 74 11.10 7.74 10.46
C VAL A 74 10.81 7.78 8.96
N ASP A 75 10.20 8.87 8.51
CA ASP A 75 9.85 9.14 7.11
C ASP A 75 10.77 10.24 6.55
N GLN A 76 12.08 9.95 6.53
CA GLN A 76 13.12 10.84 6.05
C GLN A 76 14.13 10.07 5.23
N GLU A 77 14.65 10.70 4.17
CA GLU A 77 15.73 10.16 3.34
C GLU A 77 17.05 10.00 4.11
N GLU A 78 17.98 9.22 3.57
CA GLU A 78 19.30 8.97 4.14
C GLU A 78 19.27 8.49 5.61
N THR A 79 18.15 7.85 6.01
CA THR A 79 18.04 7.24 7.32
C THR A 79 18.53 5.79 7.26
N VAL A 80 19.27 5.35 8.28
CA VAL A 80 19.78 3.97 8.38
C VAL A 80 19.50 3.42 9.77
N LEU A 81 18.94 2.22 9.82
CA LEU A 81 18.82 1.43 11.05
C LEU A 81 19.89 0.35 11.07
N VAL A 82 20.66 0.30 12.14
CA VAL A 82 21.62 -0.77 12.43
C VAL A 82 21.20 -1.44 13.74
N MET A 83 21.04 -2.76 13.74
CA MET A 83 20.79 -3.55 14.96
C MET A 83 21.86 -4.63 15.07
N THR A 84 22.36 -4.87 16.27
CA THR A 84 23.27 -6.00 16.59
C THR A 84 22.62 -6.89 17.64
N ILE A 85 22.48 -8.18 17.34
CA ILE A 85 21.78 -9.15 18.18
C ILE A 85 22.77 -9.87 19.09
N ARG A 86 22.49 -9.86 20.38
CA ARG A 86 23.30 -10.53 21.43
C ARG A 86 22.50 -11.60 22.14
N GLU A 87 23.19 -12.47 22.87
CA GLU A 87 22.49 -13.32 23.84
C GLU A 87 21.78 -12.45 24.89
N GLY A 88 20.45 -12.59 24.95
CA GLY A 88 19.61 -11.89 25.92
C GLY A 88 19.26 -10.44 25.59
N GLY A 89 19.51 -9.96 24.35
CA GLY A 89 19.12 -8.61 23.94
C GLY A 89 19.73 -8.16 22.62
N TRP A 90 19.62 -6.87 22.37
CA TRP A 90 20.19 -6.24 21.16
C TRP A 90 20.64 -4.81 21.47
N ASP A 91 21.51 -4.29 20.63
CA ASP A 91 21.81 -2.87 20.52
C ASP A 91 21.25 -2.33 19.21
N GLU A 92 20.83 -1.06 19.20
CA GLU A 92 20.25 -0.42 18.03
C GLU A 92 20.78 1.00 17.88
N ILE A 93 21.09 1.38 16.64
CA ILE A 93 21.61 2.69 16.27
C ILE A 93 20.78 3.18 15.08
N LEU A 94 20.30 4.42 15.19
CA LEU A 94 19.64 5.11 14.09
C LEU A 94 20.56 6.20 13.57
N LEU A 95 20.90 6.14 12.29
CA LEU A 95 21.68 7.20 11.65
C LEU A 95 20.74 8.06 10.81
N LEU A 96 20.92 9.37 10.91
CA LEU A 96 20.16 10.38 10.19
C LEU A 96 21.11 11.25 9.37
N ARG A 97 20.62 11.74 8.24
CA ARG A 97 21.31 12.81 7.52
C ARG A 97 21.48 14.01 8.44
N GLU A 98 22.72 14.53 8.52
CA GLU A 98 23.02 15.72 9.31
C GLU A 98 22.16 16.91 8.87
N THR A 99 21.72 17.68 9.85
CA THR A 99 21.01 18.95 9.64
C THR A 99 21.66 20.05 10.49
N ASN A 100 21.67 21.26 9.95
CA ASN A 100 22.13 22.46 10.62
C ASN A 100 21.35 23.68 10.11
N GLU A 101 21.56 24.84 10.69
CA GLU A 101 20.87 26.07 10.31
C GLU A 101 21.06 26.43 8.82
N GLN A 102 22.23 26.18 8.26
CA GLN A 102 22.55 26.51 6.88
C GLN A 102 21.81 25.57 5.91
N ILE A 103 21.78 24.27 6.20
CA ILE A 103 21.03 23.28 5.42
C ILE A 103 19.53 23.59 5.50
N ALA A 104 19.02 23.92 6.69
CA ALA A 104 17.62 24.24 6.90
C ALA A 104 17.12 25.47 6.10
N ILE A 105 17.99 26.40 5.77
CA ILE A 105 17.65 27.56 4.90
C ILE A 105 17.31 27.11 3.46
N TRP A 106 18.00 26.09 2.95
CA TRP A 106 17.84 25.63 1.58
C TRP A 106 16.84 24.49 1.43
N GLU A 107 16.83 23.58 2.38
CA GLU A 107 16.15 22.30 2.25
C GLU A 107 15.00 22.11 3.26
N GLY A 108 14.79 23.08 4.14
CA GLY A 108 13.81 22.99 5.24
C GLY A 108 14.37 22.25 6.46
N ALA A 109 13.59 22.24 7.53
CA ALA A 109 13.95 21.53 8.76
C ALA A 109 13.83 20.01 8.57
N ARG A 110 14.88 19.27 8.95
CA ARG A 110 14.88 17.81 9.08
C ARG A 110 14.81 17.42 10.55
N LEU A 111 14.57 16.15 10.81
CA LEU A 111 14.54 15.63 12.18
C LEU A 111 15.89 15.88 12.87
N SER A 112 15.84 16.47 14.05
CA SER A 112 16.96 16.44 14.98
C SER A 112 17.10 15.05 15.59
N GLN A 113 18.25 14.76 16.19
CA GLN A 113 18.46 13.51 16.91
C GLN A 113 17.45 13.34 18.08
N GLU A 114 17.07 14.42 18.77
CA GLU A 114 16.06 14.40 19.83
C GLU A 114 14.69 13.98 19.29
N GLN A 115 14.24 14.64 18.22
CA GLN A 115 12.96 14.31 17.58
C GLN A 115 12.92 12.87 17.07
N ALA A 116 14.04 12.36 16.54
CA ALA A 116 14.12 10.97 16.11
C ALA A 116 14.09 9.98 17.28
N ARG A 117 14.68 10.33 18.44
CA ARG A 117 14.55 9.54 19.69
C ARG A 117 13.10 9.47 20.15
N GLU A 118 12.42 10.60 20.18
CA GLU A 118 11.00 10.67 20.58
C GLU A 118 10.12 9.84 19.64
N LEU A 119 10.34 9.96 18.35
CA LEU A 119 9.54 9.27 17.32
C LEU A 119 9.77 7.75 17.32
N SER A 120 11.03 7.33 17.29
CA SER A 120 11.41 5.92 17.12
C SER A 120 11.54 5.12 18.42
N GLY A 121 11.79 5.82 19.54
CA GLY A 121 12.18 5.22 20.81
C GLY A 121 13.65 4.80 20.88
N ILE A 122 14.42 4.89 19.78
CA ILE A 122 15.86 4.55 19.73
C ILE A 122 16.65 5.65 20.43
N GLN A 123 17.49 5.28 21.39
CA GLN A 123 18.26 6.24 22.18
C GLN A 123 19.61 6.63 21.53
N ASP A 124 20.29 5.68 20.87
CA ASP A 124 21.53 5.95 20.13
C ASP A 124 21.21 6.44 18.72
N VAL A 125 21.09 7.74 18.58
CA VAL A 125 20.85 8.41 17.30
C VAL A 125 22.09 9.21 16.92
N ARG A 126 22.64 8.95 15.73
CA ARG A 126 23.88 9.53 15.20
C ARG A 126 23.66 10.17 13.83
N TRP A 127 24.69 10.81 13.28
CA TRP A 127 24.68 11.31 11.93
C TRP A 127 25.26 10.28 10.95
N THR A 128 24.88 10.35 9.68
CA THR A 128 25.31 9.39 8.64
C THR A 128 26.79 9.46 8.29
N ASP A 129 27.51 10.50 8.67
CA ASP A 129 28.97 10.59 8.52
C ASP A 129 29.73 9.55 9.38
N GLU A 130 29.09 9.02 10.44
CA GLU A 130 29.63 7.95 11.27
C GLU A 130 29.40 6.54 10.67
N TYR A 131 28.61 6.41 9.58
CA TYR A 131 28.15 5.12 9.05
C TYR A 131 29.30 4.19 8.67
N ASP A 132 30.29 4.68 7.91
CA ASP A 132 31.41 3.85 7.44
C ASP A 132 32.26 3.31 8.59
N ALA A 133 32.60 4.17 9.57
CA ALA A 133 33.34 3.77 10.77
C ALA A 133 32.56 2.74 11.60
N LEU A 134 31.23 2.89 11.69
CA LEU A 134 30.36 1.94 12.37
C LEU A 134 30.38 0.57 11.71
N LEU A 135 30.30 0.51 10.38
CA LEU A 135 30.40 -0.75 9.64
C LEU A 135 31.76 -1.44 9.83
N GLU A 136 32.85 -0.68 9.78
CA GLU A 136 34.20 -1.21 10.00
C GLU A 136 34.37 -1.81 11.40
N ALA A 137 33.69 -1.25 12.39
CA ALA A 137 33.75 -1.76 13.75
C ALA A 137 32.85 -3.00 13.96
N LEU A 138 31.67 -3.07 13.34
CA LEU A 138 30.66 -4.08 13.66
C LEU A 138 30.65 -5.27 12.70
N VAL A 139 30.76 -5.08 11.39
CA VAL A 139 30.61 -6.14 10.39
C VAL A 139 31.61 -7.27 10.57
N PRO A 140 32.91 -7.03 10.85
CA PRO A 140 33.89 -8.12 11.02
C PRO A 140 33.61 -9.03 12.20
N SER A 141 32.87 -8.57 13.20
CA SER A 141 32.51 -9.35 14.40
C SER A 141 31.16 -10.07 14.28
N ALA A 142 30.34 -9.70 13.27
CA ALA A 142 29.02 -10.29 13.06
C ALA A 142 29.13 -11.70 12.46
N SER A 143 28.40 -12.67 13.04
CA SER A 143 28.31 -14.03 12.47
C SER A 143 27.60 -14.03 11.12
N MET A 144 26.65 -13.12 10.94
CA MET A 144 25.95 -12.85 9.67
C MET A 144 25.35 -11.44 9.69
N VAL A 145 25.19 -10.84 8.50
CA VAL A 145 24.57 -9.54 8.31
C VAL A 145 23.29 -9.69 7.52
N PHE A 146 22.17 -9.35 8.14
CA PHE A 146 20.88 -9.30 7.46
C PHE A 146 20.77 -7.99 6.68
N VAL A 147 20.40 -8.13 5.42
CA VAL A 147 20.14 -7.05 4.47
C VAL A 147 18.78 -7.26 3.83
N GLU A 148 18.23 -6.25 3.18
CA GLU A 148 16.96 -6.37 2.50
C GLU A 148 17.15 -6.52 0.99
N ALA A 149 16.53 -7.55 0.43
CA ALA A 149 16.31 -7.67 -1.02
C ALA A 149 14.85 -8.05 -1.23
N ASN A 150 14.13 -7.25 -2.01
CA ASN A 150 12.72 -7.48 -2.30
C ASN A 150 12.54 -8.80 -3.07
N GLN A 151 11.73 -9.71 -2.52
CA GLN A 151 11.37 -11.00 -3.10
C GLN A 151 9.87 -11.10 -3.43
N HIS A 152 9.16 -9.98 -3.42
CA HIS A 152 7.75 -9.98 -3.77
C HIS A 152 7.55 -10.52 -5.21
N PRO A 153 6.63 -11.50 -5.43
CA PRO A 153 6.48 -12.17 -6.74
C PRO A 153 6.12 -11.22 -7.90
N ARG A 154 5.55 -10.06 -7.60
CA ARG A 154 5.20 -9.03 -8.60
C ARG A 154 6.30 -7.97 -8.78
N CYS A 155 7.43 -8.08 -8.08
CA CYS A 155 8.52 -7.11 -8.22
C CYS A 155 9.23 -7.29 -9.56
N THR A 156 9.06 -6.31 -10.46
CA THR A 156 9.65 -6.30 -11.80
C THR A 156 10.46 -5.04 -12.09
N CYS A 157 10.67 -4.18 -11.06
CA CYS A 157 11.37 -2.91 -11.26
C CYS A 157 12.85 -3.14 -11.61
N PRO A 158 13.33 -2.60 -12.74
CA PRO A 158 14.73 -2.73 -13.15
C PRO A 158 15.67 -1.77 -12.43
N VAL A 159 15.12 -0.79 -11.70
CA VAL A 159 15.92 0.21 -10.98
C VAL A 159 16.47 -0.40 -9.69
N GLU A 160 17.78 -0.25 -9.50
CA GLU A 160 18.45 -0.75 -8.31
C GLU A 160 18.02 0.05 -7.07
N THR A 161 17.56 -0.64 -6.04
CA THR A 161 17.18 -0.01 -4.77
C THR A 161 18.41 0.36 -3.93
N ARG A 162 18.25 1.28 -2.97
CA ARG A 162 19.32 1.65 -2.03
C ARG A 162 19.86 0.43 -1.26
N ASN A 163 18.96 -0.43 -0.78
CA ASN A 163 19.36 -1.65 -0.07
C ASN A 163 20.10 -2.66 -0.98
N ALA A 164 19.73 -2.76 -2.26
CA ALA A 164 20.46 -3.61 -3.21
C ALA A 164 21.87 -3.06 -3.48
N ARG A 165 22.00 -1.73 -3.61
CA ARG A 165 23.31 -1.06 -3.77
C ARG A 165 24.18 -1.25 -2.53
N MET A 166 23.64 -1.02 -1.34
CA MET A 166 24.32 -1.27 -0.06
C MET A 166 24.78 -2.73 0.06
N THR A 167 23.98 -3.68 -0.36
CA THR A 167 24.36 -5.11 -0.35
C THR A 167 25.60 -5.38 -1.22
N LYS A 168 25.75 -4.70 -2.36
CA LYS A 168 26.97 -4.79 -3.20
C LYS A 168 28.15 -4.13 -2.53
N GLU A 169 27.96 -2.92 -2.01
CA GLU A 169 29.00 -2.17 -1.26
C GLU A 169 29.55 -3.01 -0.09
N LEU A 170 28.65 -3.67 0.67
CA LEU A 170 29.05 -4.57 1.77
C LEU A 170 29.89 -5.77 1.28
N LYS A 171 29.47 -6.40 0.16
CA LYS A 171 30.22 -7.54 -0.40
C LYS A 171 31.62 -7.13 -0.89
N GLU A 172 31.75 -5.93 -1.45
CA GLU A 172 33.05 -5.40 -1.89
C GLU A 172 33.94 -5.03 -0.72
N LYS A 173 33.38 -4.36 0.29
CA LYS A 173 34.16 -3.89 1.47
C LYS A 173 34.46 -5.02 2.46
N PHE A 174 33.54 -5.99 2.61
CA PHE A 174 33.64 -7.11 3.56
C PHE A 174 33.36 -8.45 2.85
N PRO A 175 34.29 -8.95 2.01
CA PRO A 175 34.08 -10.14 1.18
C PRO A 175 33.79 -11.41 1.98
N ASP A 176 34.25 -11.50 3.23
CA ASP A 176 34.05 -12.64 4.12
C ASP A 176 32.71 -12.57 4.91
N ALA A 177 31.98 -11.46 4.83
CA ALA A 177 30.72 -11.29 5.53
C ALA A 177 29.62 -12.20 4.97
N VAL A 178 28.95 -12.93 5.85
CA VAL A 178 27.82 -13.80 5.48
C VAL A 178 26.55 -12.95 5.40
N LEU A 179 26.10 -12.62 4.18
CA LEU A 179 24.88 -11.84 3.98
C LEU A 179 23.65 -12.74 3.89
N LYS A 180 22.58 -12.33 4.57
CA LYS A 180 21.27 -13.00 4.59
C LYS A 180 20.16 -11.99 4.26
N ASN A 181 19.10 -12.45 3.61
CA ASN A 181 17.93 -11.60 3.35
C ASN A 181 16.95 -11.66 4.53
N VAL A 182 16.51 -10.50 5.01
CA VAL A 182 15.52 -10.38 6.09
C VAL A 182 14.07 -10.44 5.57
N TYR A 183 13.87 -10.47 4.27
CA TYR A 183 12.55 -10.32 3.62
C TYR A 183 11.47 -11.23 4.20
N GLU A 184 11.72 -12.54 4.31
CA GLU A 184 10.71 -13.51 4.79
C GLU A 184 10.31 -13.23 6.25
N ILE A 185 11.27 -12.84 7.09
CA ILE A 185 11.01 -12.51 8.50
C ILE A 185 10.13 -11.25 8.58
N MET A 186 10.47 -10.22 7.82
CA MET A 186 9.69 -8.97 7.77
C MET A 186 8.30 -9.20 7.18
N ALA A 187 8.18 -10.02 6.14
CA ALA A 187 6.90 -10.37 5.54
C ALA A 187 5.99 -11.10 6.54
N ASP A 188 6.54 -12.04 7.31
CA ASP A 188 5.80 -12.76 8.34
C ASP A 188 5.32 -11.83 9.47
N MET A 189 6.16 -10.88 9.90
CA MET A 189 5.79 -9.90 10.92
C MET A 189 4.71 -8.92 10.44
N ARG A 190 4.77 -8.45 9.18
CA ARG A 190 3.89 -7.42 8.63
C ARG A 190 2.55 -7.98 8.15
N GLN A 191 2.43 -9.27 7.85
CA GLN A 191 1.18 -9.83 7.33
C GLN A 191 0.03 -9.79 8.36
N ILE A 192 0.32 -9.85 9.65
CA ILE A 192 -0.66 -9.71 10.75
C ILE A 192 -0.60 -8.28 11.29
N LYS A 193 -1.66 -7.51 11.08
CA LYS A 193 -1.72 -6.10 11.46
C LYS A 193 -1.97 -5.93 12.95
N LYS A 194 -1.18 -5.08 13.58
CA LYS A 194 -1.37 -4.64 14.98
C LYS A 194 -2.48 -3.57 15.07
N PRO A 195 -3.07 -3.33 16.23
CA PRO A 195 -4.17 -2.36 16.37
C PRO A 195 -3.86 -0.95 15.86
N GLU A 196 -2.61 -0.50 16.03
CA GLU A 196 -2.13 0.80 15.58
C GLU A 196 -2.13 0.90 14.04
N GLU A 197 -1.72 -0.17 13.37
CA GLU A 197 -1.74 -0.28 11.91
C GLU A 197 -3.17 -0.26 11.36
N ILE A 198 -4.07 -1.01 12.02
CA ILE A 198 -5.50 -1.07 11.65
C ILE A 198 -6.14 0.33 11.77
N LYS A 199 -5.79 1.10 12.80
CA LYS A 199 -6.26 2.49 12.98
C LYS A 199 -5.79 3.38 11.82
N ALA A 200 -4.54 3.26 11.40
CA ALA A 200 -3.98 4.02 10.27
C ALA A 200 -4.63 3.62 8.94
N LEU A 201 -4.76 2.32 8.66
CA LEU A 201 -5.47 1.79 7.49
C LEU A 201 -6.92 2.29 7.43
N LYS A 202 -7.66 2.20 8.54
CA LYS A 202 -9.04 2.71 8.61
C LYS A 202 -9.11 4.21 8.31
N LYS A 203 -8.15 4.99 8.79
CA LYS A 203 -8.10 6.43 8.51
C LYS A 203 -7.83 6.73 7.03
N ALA A 204 -6.94 5.97 6.38
CA ALA A 204 -6.74 6.06 4.93
C ALA A 204 -8.03 5.71 4.16
N CYS A 205 -8.73 4.64 4.56
CA CYS A 205 -10.03 4.26 4.01
C CYS A 205 -11.10 5.34 4.21
N ASP A 206 -11.15 5.98 5.38
CA ASP A 206 -12.11 7.06 5.66
C ASP A 206 -11.89 8.27 4.75
N ILE A 207 -10.63 8.68 4.56
CA ILE A 207 -10.28 9.79 3.66
C ILE A 207 -10.65 9.44 2.21
N THR A 208 -10.39 8.20 1.78
CA THR A 208 -10.79 7.73 0.44
C THR A 208 -12.31 7.76 0.26
N ASN A 209 -13.07 7.31 1.27
CA ASN A 209 -14.53 7.37 1.27
C ASN A 209 -15.06 8.81 1.15
N GLU A 210 -14.54 9.72 1.97
CA GLU A 210 -14.94 11.13 1.93
C GLU A 210 -14.68 11.76 0.55
N GLY A 211 -13.48 11.56 0.00
CA GLY A 211 -13.13 12.06 -1.32
C GLY A 211 -14.00 11.47 -2.44
N PHE A 212 -14.30 10.18 -2.38
CA PHE A 212 -15.16 9.52 -3.35
C PHE A 212 -16.61 10.03 -3.29
N ARG A 213 -17.16 10.26 -2.09
CA ARG A 213 -18.52 10.81 -1.94
C ARG A 213 -18.68 12.19 -2.58
N GLU A 214 -17.68 13.05 -2.39
CA GLU A 214 -17.69 14.37 -3.06
C GLU A 214 -17.50 14.25 -4.57
N LEU A 215 -16.68 13.30 -5.03
CA LEU A 215 -16.44 13.02 -6.43
C LEU A 215 -17.73 12.62 -7.18
N LEU A 216 -18.63 11.83 -6.57
CA LEU A 216 -19.89 11.44 -7.21
C LEU A 216 -20.74 12.64 -7.66
N ARG A 217 -20.62 13.78 -6.96
CA ARG A 217 -21.29 15.04 -7.33
C ARG A 217 -20.57 15.79 -8.45
N PHE A 218 -19.30 15.51 -8.66
CA PHE A 218 -18.49 16.17 -9.68
C PHE A 218 -18.59 15.50 -11.05
N ILE A 219 -18.68 14.17 -11.10
CA ILE A 219 -18.73 13.38 -12.35
C ILE A 219 -19.98 13.73 -13.18
N ARG A 220 -19.75 14.00 -14.49
CA ARG A 220 -20.78 14.28 -15.49
C ARG A 220 -20.24 14.10 -16.89
N PRO A 221 -21.10 13.98 -17.92
CA PRO A 221 -20.66 13.99 -19.31
C PRO A 221 -19.80 15.20 -19.65
N GLY A 222 -18.70 14.96 -20.36
CA GLY A 222 -17.72 15.96 -20.76
C GLY A 222 -16.61 16.25 -19.74
N VAL A 223 -16.67 15.70 -18.51
CA VAL A 223 -15.55 15.81 -17.57
C VAL A 223 -14.34 15.01 -18.08
N GLY A 224 -13.13 15.55 -17.93
CA GLY A 224 -11.90 14.82 -18.26
C GLY A 224 -11.48 13.89 -17.13
N GLU A 225 -10.94 12.72 -17.48
CA GLU A 225 -10.36 11.77 -16.51
C GLU A 225 -9.30 12.47 -15.63
N TRP A 226 -8.45 13.32 -16.20
CA TRP A 226 -7.48 14.16 -15.47
C TRP A 226 -8.13 15.18 -14.53
N GLN A 227 -9.37 15.60 -14.80
CA GLN A 227 -10.11 16.49 -13.90
C GLN A 227 -10.65 15.74 -12.71
N ILE A 228 -11.03 14.47 -12.88
CA ILE A 228 -11.41 13.55 -11.80
C ILE A 228 -10.18 13.29 -10.92
N GLU A 229 -9.01 13.01 -11.52
CA GLU A 229 -7.75 12.84 -10.79
C GLU A 229 -7.39 14.11 -10.00
N GLY A 230 -7.44 15.27 -10.63
CA GLY A 230 -7.17 16.56 -9.97
C GLY A 230 -8.13 16.88 -8.83
N PHE A 231 -9.41 16.52 -8.98
CA PHE A 231 -10.41 16.63 -7.91
C PHE A 231 -10.06 15.74 -6.72
N LEU A 232 -9.77 14.46 -6.95
CA LEU A 232 -9.38 13.51 -5.90
C LEU A 232 -8.06 13.92 -5.23
N ALA A 233 -7.08 14.40 -5.99
CA ALA A 233 -5.84 14.92 -5.43
C ALA A 233 -6.11 16.07 -4.44
N ASN A 234 -7.00 17.01 -4.78
CA ASN A 234 -7.41 18.06 -3.87
C ASN A 234 -8.09 17.49 -2.61
N GLU A 235 -9.04 16.56 -2.78
CA GLU A 235 -9.77 15.96 -1.65
C GLU A 235 -8.84 15.23 -0.69
N PHE A 236 -7.89 14.45 -1.21
CA PHE A 236 -6.96 13.70 -0.38
C PHE A 236 -5.92 14.60 0.31
N ILE A 237 -5.22 15.44 -0.47
CA ILE A 237 -4.13 16.28 0.05
C ILE A 237 -4.65 17.31 1.08
N SER A 238 -5.85 17.84 0.91
CA SER A 238 -6.45 18.78 1.86
C SER A 238 -6.83 18.15 3.21
N ARG A 239 -6.91 16.80 3.27
CA ARG A 239 -7.20 16.03 4.49
C ARG A 239 -5.96 15.46 5.18
N GLY A 240 -4.76 15.80 4.71
CA GLY A 240 -3.51 15.41 5.34
C GLY A 240 -2.58 14.53 4.48
N PRO A 241 -3.03 13.50 3.76
CA PRO A 241 -2.17 12.70 2.89
C PRO A 241 -1.26 13.52 1.98
N ARG A 242 -0.10 12.96 1.64
CA ARG A 242 0.83 13.62 0.69
C ARG A 242 0.54 13.25 -0.75
N LYS A 243 -0.05 12.06 -0.97
CA LYS A 243 -0.17 11.46 -2.30
C LYS A 243 -1.29 10.42 -2.33
N PHE A 244 -1.60 9.97 -3.52
CA PHE A 244 -2.32 8.71 -3.72
C PHE A 244 -1.47 7.52 -3.23
N SER A 245 -2.12 6.42 -2.85
CA SER A 245 -1.45 5.15 -2.52
C SER A 245 -0.65 4.61 -3.71
N PHE A 246 -1.18 4.79 -4.92
CA PHE A 246 -0.60 4.38 -6.21
C PHE A 246 -1.05 5.36 -7.31
N LEU A 247 -0.56 5.20 -8.53
CA LEU A 247 -1.04 5.99 -9.66
C LEU A 247 -2.53 5.67 -9.89
N PRO A 248 -3.43 6.66 -9.76
CA PRO A 248 -4.87 6.40 -9.86
C PRO A 248 -5.26 5.93 -11.25
N ILE A 249 -6.17 4.97 -11.32
CA ILE A 249 -6.78 4.46 -12.53
C ILE A 249 -8.13 5.14 -12.68
N ILE A 250 -8.30 5.91 -13.75
CA ILE A 250 -9.57 6.61 -14.05
C ILE A 250 -9.89 6.34 -15.51
N ALA A 251 -10.60 5.25 -15.75
CA ALA A 251 -10.85 4.71 -17.09
C ALA A 251 -12.30 4.91 -17.48
N SER A 252 -12.57 5.62 -18.58
CA SER A 252 -13.92 5.84 -19.11
C SER A 252 -14.21 5.00 -20.35
N GLY A 253 -15.50 4.67 -20.55
CA GLY A 253 -15.98 3.92 -21.71
C GLY A 253 -15.28 2.56 -21.87
N LYS A 254 -14.77 2.26 -23.08
CA LYS A 254 -14.11 0.98 -23.37
C LYS A 254 -12.81 0.74 -22.60
N ASP A 255 -12.17 1.82 -22.10
CA ASP A 255 -10.91 1.68 -21.37
C ASP A 255 -11.13 1.14 -19.95
N THR A 256 -12.38 1.08 -19.47
CA THR A 256 -12.76 0.31 -18.28
C THR A 256 -12.34 -1.16 -18.37
N CYS A 257 -12.07 -1.68 -19.57
CA CYS A 257 -11.55 -3.03 -19.80
C CYS A 257 -10.01 -3.13 -19.74
N VAL A 258 -9.30 -2.03 -19.49
CA VAL A 258 -7.83 -2.00 -19.34
C VAL A 258 -7.52 -1.97 -17.84
N LEU A 259 -6.95 -3.05 -17.30
CA LEU A 259 -6.83 -3.26 -15.86
C LEU A 259 -6.01 -2.18 -15.15
N HIS A 260 -4.89 -1.75 -15.75
CA HIS A 260 -4.00 -0.72 -15.20
C HIS A 260 -3.92 0.47 -16.15
N TYR A 261 -5.08 1.10 -16.43
CA TYR A 261 -5.18 2.30 -17.25
C TYR A 261 -4.78 3.53 -16.43
N ILE A 262 -3.60 4.08 -16.66
CA ILE A 262 -3.02 5.20 -15.92
C ILE A 262 -2.85 6.47 -16.75
N GLN A 263 -3.27 6.46 -18.01
CA GLN A 263 -3.14 7.63 -18.90
C GLN A 263 -4.05 8.79 -18.48
N ASN A 264 -5.27 8.47 -18.06
CA ASN A 264 -6.26 9.42 -17.55
C ASN A 264 -6.42 10.66 -18.46
N ASP A 265 -6.43 10.46 -19.79
CA ASP A 265 -6.30 11.55 -20.79
C ASP A 265 -7.54 11.77 -21.64
N LYS A 266 -8.64 11.06 -21.38
CA LYS A 266 -9.88 11.12 -22.15
C LYS A 266 -10.97 11.92 -21.45
N ARG A 267 -12.01 12.25 -22.24
CA ARG A 267 -13.27 12.81 -21.70
C ARG A 267 -14.29 11.71 -21.55
N CYS A 268 -14.97 11.75 -20.42
CA CYS A 268 -16.08 10.84 -20.13
C CYS A 268 -17.30 11.25 -20.97
N GLU A 269 -17.77 10.37 -21.81
CA GLU A 269 -18.91 10.64 -22.69
C GLU A 269 -20.26 10.27 -22.02
N ASP A 270 -21.36 10.79 -22.56
CA ASP A 270 -22.69 10.43 -22.09
C ASP A 270 -23.01 8.95 -22.38
N GLY A 271 -23.45 8.22 -21.36
CA GLY A 271 -23.70 6.77 -21.44
C GLY A 271 -22.51 5.88 -21.12
N ASP A 272 -21.30 6.44 -20.98
CA ASP A 272 -20.13 5.69 -20.51
C ASP A 272 -20.23 5.29 -19.04
N LEU A 273 -19.51 4.23 -18.69
CA LEU A 273 -19.06 3.99 -17.32
C LEU A 273 -17.69 4.67 -17.10
N VAL A 274 -17.40 5.06 -15.88
CA VAL A 274 -16.05 5.37 -15.42
C VAL A 274 -15.68 4.44 -14.27
N LEU A 275 -14.63 3.65 -14.47
CA LEU A 275 -14.00 2.81 -13.47
C LEU A 275 -12.89 3.63 -12.83
N MET A 276 -12.93 3.73 -11.51
CA MET A 276 -11.95 4.45 -10.71
C MET A 276 -11.38 3.50 -9.67
N ASP A 277 -10.10 3.23 -9.80
CA ASP A 277 -9.31 2.47 -8.84
C ASP A 277 -8.34 3.47 -8.19
N ILE A 278 -8.61 3.74 -6.92
CA ILE A 278 -8.10 4.89 -6.19
C ILE A 278 -7.88 4.57 -4.72
N GLY A 279 -6.88 5.18 -4.16
CA GLY A 279 -6.61 5.11 -2.73
C GLY A 279 -5.69 6.23 -2.28
N THR A 280 -5.66 6.51 -1.00
CA THR A 280 -4.70 7.43 -0.41
C THR A 280 -3.98 6.78 0.76
N GLU A 281 -2.84 7.36 1.14
CA GLU A 281 -2.06 6.91 2.29
C GLU A 281 -2.40 7.75 3.53
N TYR A 282 -2.24 7.17 4.71
CA TYR A 282 -2.22 7.91 5.98
C TYR A 282 -1.13 7.33 6.88
N GLY A 283 -0.10 8.12 7.17
CA GLY A 283 1.06 7.64 7.91
C GLY A 283 1.75 6.45 7.24
N ASN A 284 1.91 6.49 5.92
CA ASN A 284 2.41 5.44 5.04
C ASN A 284 1.54 4.16 4.93
N TYR A 285 0.41 4.05 5.64
CA TYR A 285 -0.56 2.96 5.45
C TYR A 285 -1.54 3.32 4.35
N ASN A 286 -1.80 2.38 3.46
CA ASN A 286 -2.53 2.60 2.22
C ASN A 286 -3.98 2.12 2.31
N SER A 287 -4.88 2.77 1.57
CA SER A 287 -6.18 2.25 1.19
C SER A 287 -6.18 1.88 -0.29
N ASP A 288 -7.06 0.97 -0.66
CA ASP A 288 -7.28 0.51 -2.03
C ASP A 288 -8.77 0.33 -2.30
N MET A 289 -9.29 1.03 -3.28
CA MET A 289 -10.73 1.03 -3.55
C MET A 289 -11.03 1.17 -5.03
N THR A 290 -11.79 0.25 -5.58
CA THR A 290 -12.36 0.43 -6.92
C THR A 290 -13.87 0.63 -6.87
N ARG A 291 -14.34 1.61 -7.62
CA ARG A 291 -15.75 1.81 -7.97
C ARG A 291 -15.91 2.08 -9.44
N THR A 292 -16.98 1.53 -10.02
CA THR A 292 -17.41 1.82 -11.38
C THR A 292 -18.77 2.49 -11.36
N VAL A 293 -18.90 3.68 -11.94
CA VAL A 293 -20.14 4.46 -11.90
C VAL A 293 -20.55 4.95 -13.30
N PRO A 294 -21.85 5.19 -13.57
CA PRO A 294 -22.27 5.75 -14.86
C PRO A 294 -21.98 7.25 -14.91
N VAL A 295 -21.33 7.70 -15.97
CA VAL A 295 -20.91 9.12 -16.15
C VAL A 295 -22.10 10.09 -16.07
N ASN A 296 -23.26 9.69 -16.57
CA ASN A 296 -24.49 10.51 -16.55
C ASN A 296 -25.39 10.28 -15.34
N GLY A 297 -24.93 9.46 -14.35
CA GLY A 297 -25.66 9.17 -13.12
C GLY A 297 -26.75 8.08 -13.29
N LYS A 298 -26.81 7.37 -14.43
CA LYS A 298 -27.79 6.30 -14.68
C LYS A 298 -27.17 5.11 -15.39
N PHE A 299 -27.24 3.93 -14.76
CA PHE A 299 -26.85 2.69 -15.43
C PHE A 299 -27.86 2.33 -16.53
N THR A 300 -27.36 1.92 -17.68
CA THR A 300 -28.19 1.19 -18.65
C THR A 300 -28.55 -0.18 -18.08
N PRO A 301 -29.63 -0.84 -18.59
CA PRO A 301 -30.01 -2.18 -18.11
C PRO A 301 -28.85 -3.20 -18.19
N ARG A 302 -28.00 -3.12 -19.24
CA ARG A 302 -26.87 -4.03 -19.42
C ARG A 302 -25.75 -3.72 -18.43
N GLN A 303 -25.37 -2.45 -18.27
CA GLN A 303 -24.38 -2.03 -17.29
C GLN A 303 -24.78 -2.44 -15.87
N ARG A 304 -26.06 -2.23 -15.53
CA ARG A 304 -26.61 -2.62 -14.23
C ARG A 304 -26.54 -4.14 -14.00
N ALA A 305 -26.90 -4.95 -14.99
CA ALA A 305 -26.83 -6.40 -14.88
C ALA A 305 -25.39 -6.90 -14.65
N VAL A 306 -24.39 -6.31 -15.34
CA VAL A 306 -22.98 -6.63 -15.14
C VAL A 306 -22.53 -6.16 -13.74
N TYR A 307 -22.92 -4.95 -13.34
CA TYR A 307 -22.59 -4.41 -12.00
C TYR A 307 -23.11 -5.30 -10.88
N GLU A 308 -24.38 -5.71 -10.94
CA GLU A 308 -25.01 -6.58 -9.95
C GLU A 308 -24.33 -7.96 -9.91
N SER A 309 -23.86 -8.49 -11.04
CA SER A 309 -23.05 -9.72 -11.07
C SER A 309 -21.70 -9.56 -10.36
N VAL A 310 -21.00 -8.44 -10.57
CA VAL A 310 -19.74 -8.15 -9.84
C VAL A 310 -20.01 -7.94 -8.35
N LEU A 311 -21.08 -7.26 -7.99
CA LEU A 311 -21.51 -7.09 -6.60
C LEU A 311 -21.82 -8.43 -5.91
N ASN A 312 -22.47 -9.37 -6.63
CA ASN A 312 -22.67 -10.73 -6.14
C ASN A 312 -21.36 -11.46 -5.91
N MET A 313 -20.40 -11.32 -6.85
CA MET A 313 -19.05 -11.89 -6.71
C MET A 313 -18.33 -11.31 -5.48
N MET A 314 -18.36 -9.99 -5.28
CA MET A 314 -17.75 -9.33 -4.13
C MET A 314 -18.39 -9.78 -2.81
N THR A 315 -19.71 -9.86 -2.76
CA THR A 315 -20.45 -10.34 -1.59
C THR A 315 -20.07 -11.79 -1.25
N TYR A 316 -20.01 -12.64 -2.26
CA TYR A 316 -19.59 -14.04 -2.08
C TYR A 316 -18.14 -14.12 -1.61
N ALA A 317 -17.23 -13.37 -2.25
CA ALA A 317 -15.81 -13.35 -1.92
C ALA A 317 -15.59 -12.91 -0.46
N LYS A 318 -16.22 -11.80 -0.02
CA LYS A 318 -16.15 -11.36 1.40
C LYS A 318 -16.68 -12.43 2.36
N LYS A 319 -17.72 -13.14 1.98
CA LYS A 319 -18.33 -14.19 2.81
C LYS A 319 -17.41 -15.39 3.03
N ILE A 320 -16.64 -15.81 2.00
CA ILE A 320 -15.80 -17.01 2.08
C ILE A 320 -14.36 -16.72 2.52
N LEU A 321 -13.93 -15.45 2.50
CA LEU A 321 -12.62 -15.04 3.00
C LEU A 321 -12.64 -15.09 4.53
N ARG A 322 -12.20 -16.22 5.11
CA ARG A 322 -12.32 -16.50 6.55
C ARG A 322 -11.04 -17.16 7.07
N PRO A 323 -10.75 -17.05 8.37
CA PRO A 323 -9.66 -17.80 8.98
C PRO A 323 -9.70 -19.30 8.64
N GLY A 324 -8.53 -19.84 8.33
CA GLY A 324 -8.35 -21.26 7.99
C GLY A 324 -8.50 -21.61 6.52
N ILE A 325 -9.00 -20.71 5.66
CA ILE A 325 -9.02 -20.95 4.21
C ILE A 325 -7.62 -20.72 3.62
N LEU A 326 -7.19 -21.59 2.70
CA LEU A 326 -5.98 -21.34 1.93
C LEU A 326 -6.28 -20.32 0.82
N LYS A 327 -5.41 -19.31 0.64
CA LYS A 327 -5.65 -18.22 -0.32
C LYS A 327 -5.91 -18.74 -1.76
N SER A 328 -5.17 -19.74 -2.22
CA SER A 328 -5.39 -20.35 -3.54
C SER A 328 -6.75 -21.03 -3.66
N GLU A 329 -7.27 -21.63 -2.60
CA GLU A 329 -8.61 -22.22 -2.56
C GLU A 329 -9.69 -21.14 -2.58
N TYR A 330 -9.51 -20.06 -1.82
CA TYR A 330 -10.36 -18.87 -1.87
C TYR A 330 -10.47 -18.34 -3.31
N GLU A 331 -9.34 -18.08 -3.97
CA GLU A 331 -9.29 -17.60 -5.35
C GLU A 331 -10.02 -18.54 -6.32
N ARG A 332 -9.83 -19.84 -6.14
CA ARG A 332 -10.50 -20.86 -6.95
C ARG A 332 -12.02 -20.81 -6.76
N LEU A 333 -12.50 -20.73 -5.53
CA LEU A 333 -13.94 -20.68 -5.22
C LEU A 333 -14.59 -19.41 -5.80
N VAL A 334 -13.93 -18.26 -5.73
CA VAL A 334 -14.42 -17.02 -6.35
C VAL A 334 -14.56 -17.20 -7.87
N ARG A 335 -13.56 -17.82 -8.55
CA ARG A 335 -13.66 -18.09 -10.00
C ARG A 335 -14.79 -19.05 -10.34
N VAL A 336 -15.02 -20.07 -9.52
CA VAL A 336 -16.18 -20.98 -9.72
C VAL A 336 -17.50 -20.23 -9.58
N PHE A 337 -17.62 -19.34 -8.59
CA PHE A 337 -18.80 -18.50 -8.43
C PHE A 337 -18.98 -17.55 -9.63
N ALA A 338 -17.91 -16.90 -10.07
CA ALA A 338 -17.88 -16.02 -11.24
C ALA A 338 -18.40 -16.74 -12.51
N ALA A 339 -18.10 -18.03 -12.68
CA ALA A 339 -18.64 -18.80 -13.82
C ALA A 339 -20.17 -18.77 -13.85
N GLY A 340 -20.82 -18.91 -12.69
CA GLY A 340 -22.28 -18.82 -12.58
C GLY A 340 -22.83 -17.44 -12.98
N GLU A 341 -22.18 -16.37 -12.55
CA GLU A 341 -22.55 -15.00 -12.93
C GLU A 341 -22.35 -14.73 -14.43
N LEU A 342 -21.24 -15.22 -15.02
CA LEU A 342 -21.00 -15.09 -16.45
C LEU A 342 -22.02 -15.88 -17.31
N VAL A 343 -22.49 -17.04 -16.84
CA VAL A 343 -23.59 -17.78 -17.49
C VAL A 343 -24.89 -16.97 -17.45
N LYS A 344 -25.25 -16.38 -16.31
CA LYS A 344 -26.43 -15.51 -16.16
C LYS A 344 -26.38 -14.31 -17.11
N LEU A 345 -25.21 -13.73 -17.32
CA LEU A 345 -25.00 -12.63 -18.26
C LEU A 345 -25.00 -13.05 -19.74
N GLY A 346 -25.03 -14.36 -20.02
CA GLY A 346 -24.96 -14.90 -21.37
C GLY A 346 -23.59 -14.81 -22.03
N LEU A 347 -22.54 -14.60 -21.24
CA LEU A 347 -21.15 -14.45 -21.72
C LEU A 347 -20.46 -15.78 -21.97
N ILE A 348 -20.83 -16.81 -21.23
CA ILE A 348 -20.37 -18.18 -21.38
C ILE A 348 -21.54 -19.15 -21.27
N THR A 349 -21.37 -20.38 -21.72
CA THR A 349 -22.39 -21.41 -21.70
C THR A 349 -22.18 -22.41 -20.55
N PRO A 350 -23.24 -23.08 -20.06
CA PRO A 350 -23.10 -24.16 -19.06
C PRO A 350 -22.18 -25.29 -19.53
N SER A 351 -22.13 -25.58 -20.82
CA SER A 351 -21.25 -26.62 -21.39
C SER A 351 -19.79 -26.26 -21.26
N GLN A 352 -19.42 -24.99 -21.49
CA GLN A 352 -18.05 -24.51 -21.29
C GLN A 352 -17.61 -24.58 -19.80
N VAL A 353 -18.52 -24.34 -18.87
CA VAL A 353 -18.26 -24.53 -17.44
C VAL A 353 -18.06 -26.02 -17.11
N ALA A 354 -18.86 -26.90 -17.72
CA ALA A 354 -18.83 -28.34 -17.48
C ALA A 354 -17.53 -29.02 -17.94
N GLU A 355 -16.74 -28.40 -18.82
CA GLU A 355 -15.42 -28.92 -19.23
C GLU A 355 -14.44 -29.07 -18.05
N LYS A 356 -14.45 -28.12 -17.09
CA LYS A 356 -13.68 -28.17 -15.83
C LYS A 356 -14.41 -27.43 -14.73
N PRO A 357 -15.46 -28.02 -14.12
CA PRO A 357 -16.33 -27.31 -13.17
C PRO A 357 -15.60 -26.79 -11.93
N SER A 358 -14.51 -27.45 -11.53
CA SER A 358 -13.75 -27.08 -10.33
C SER A 358 -12.89 -25.81 -10.48
N ASP A 359 -12.56 -25.44 -11.73
CA ASP A 359 -11.80 -24.19 -12.06
C ASP A 359 -11.95 -23.92 -13.57
N PRO A 360 -13.12 -23.37 -14.03
CA PRO A 360 -13.40 -23.22 -15.45
C PRO A 360 -12.45 -22.20 -16.13
N PRO A 361 -11.61 -22.61 -17.07
CA PRO A 361 -10.61 -21.71 -17.69
C PRO A 361 -11.25 -20.56 -18.47
N ILE A 362 -12.46 -20.77 -19.02
CA ILE A 362 -13.21 -19.77 -19.80
C ILE A 362 -13.50 -18.50 -19.00
N VAL A 363 -13.60 -18.61 -17.68
CA VAL A 363 -13.82 -17.45 -16.79
C VAL A 363 -12.74 -16.39 -16.97
N ARG A 364 -11.48 -16.79 -17.22
CA ARG A 364 -10.36 -15.86 -17.39
C ARG A 364 -10.46 -14.97 -18.63
N LYS A 365 -11.38 -15.26 -19.55
CA LYS A 365 -11.68 -14.34 -20.66
C LYS A 365 -12.30 -13.03 -20.17
N TYR A 366 -13.11 -13.08 -19.11
CA TYR A 366 -13.89 -11.96 -18.60
C TYR A 366 -13.49 -11.53 -17.17
N TYR A 367 -12.81 -12.42 -16.43
CA TYR A 367 -12.26 -12.17 -15.10
C TYR A 367 -10.87 -12.80 -15.03
N MET A 368 -9.84 -12.01 -15.38
CA MET A 368 -8.49 -12.49 -15.65
C MET A 368 -7.49 -12.28 -14.50
N HIS A 369 -7.85 -11.54 -13.46
CA HIS A 369 -6.97 -11.26 -12.32
C HIS A 369 -7.38 -12.00 -11.03
N GLY A 370 -6.59 -11.87 -9.97
CA GLY A 370 -6.92 -12.36 -8.63
C GLY A 370 -8.01 -11.53 -7.96
N CYS A 371 -8.62 -12.09 -6.92
CA CYS A 371 -9.65 -11.40 -6.15
C CYS A 371 -9.08 -10.59 -4.99
N SER A 372 -7.84 -10.88 -4.55
CA SER A 372 -7.31 -10.31 -3.31
C SER A 372 -5.79 -10.28 -3.29
N HIS A 373 -5.23 -9.25 -2.66
CA HIS A 373 -3.83 -9.18 -2.24
C HIS A 373 -3.75 -8.61 -0.82
N PHE A 374 -2.60 -8.76 -0.17
CA PHE A 374 -2.32 -8.09 1.10
C PHE A 374 -2.28 -6.58 0.91
N LEU A 375 -2.70 -5.86 1.94
CA LEU A 375 -2.67 -4.39 2.01
C LEU A 375 -2.04 -3.94 3.33
N GLY A 376 -1.26 -2.86 3.30
CA GLY A 376 -0.62 -2.30 4.49
C GLY A 376 0.24 -1.07 4.20
N LEU A 377 1.51 -1.12 4.59
CA LEU A 377 2.51 -0.10 4.26
C LEU A 377 2.84 -0.07 2.76
N ASP A 378 2.66 -1.18 2.08
CA ASP A 378 2.65 -1.25 0.62
C ASP A 378 1.23 -1.58 0.14
N VAL A 379 0.82 -1.09 -1.03
CA VAL A 379 -0.49 -1.40 -1.61
C VAL A 379 -0.57 -2.90 -1.92
N HIS A 380 0.41 -3.43 -2.66
CA HIS A 380 0.65 -4.86 -2.73
C HIS A 380 1.60 -5.24 -1.60
N ASP A 381 1.05 -5.42 -0.40
CA ASP A 381 1.86 -5.64 0.80
C ASP A 381 2.48 -7.04 0.84
N VAL A 382 3.50 -7.17 1.69
CA VAL A 382 4.25 -8.41 1.88
C VAL A 382 3.46 -9.42 2.71
N GLY A 383 3.76 -10.70 2.48
CA GLY A 383 3.19 -11.85 3.17
C GLY A 383 3.57 -13.14 2.45
N GLU A 384 3.13 -14.27 2.97
CA GLU A 384 3.29 -15.54 2.29
C GLU A 384 2.57 -15.53 0.92
N ALA A 385 3.18 -16.16 -0.10
CA ALA A 385 2.61 -16.21 -1.45
C ALA A 385 1.24 -16.91 -1.50
N ASN A 386 1.04 -17.91 -0.66
CA ASN A 386 -0.20 -18.68 -0.55
C ASN A 386 -0.53 -18.97 0.93
N PRO A 387 -0.90 -17.94 1.72
CA PRO A 387 -1.11 -18.11 3.15
C PRO A 387 -2.38 -18.90 3.45
N VAL A 388 -2.38 -19.55 4.61
CA VAL A 388 -3.64 -19.80 5.31
C VAL A 388 -4.10 -18.48 5.89
N VAL A 389 -5.31 -18.05 5.56
CA VAL A 389 -5.88 -16.79 6.06
C VAL A 389 -6.00 -16.84 7.58
N LEU A 390 -5.47 -15.83 8.26
CA LEU A 390 -5.46 -15.70 9.73
C LEU A 390 -6.12 -14.38 10.16
N PRO A 391 -6.67 -14.33 11.38
CA PRO A 391 -7.13 -13.07 11.97
C PRO A 391 -6.00 -12.02 12.02
N GLY A 392 -6.34 -10.77 11.81
CA GLY A 392 -5.38 -9.66 11.74
C GLY A 392 -4.77 -9.42 10.36
N MET A 393 -4.92 -10.34 9.40
CA MET A 393 -4.57 -10.07 8.01
C MET A 393 -5.54 -9.05 7.39
N VAL A 394 -5.02 -8.21 6.50
CA VAL A 394 -5.84 -7.28 5.69
C VAL A 394 -5.64 -7.62 4.22
N PHE A 395 -6.76 -7.78 3.52
CA PHE A 395 -6.79 -8.09 2.10
C PHE A 395 -7.73 -7.13 1.36
N THR A 396 -7.41 -6.83 0.10
CA THR A 396 -8.40 -6.31 -0.84
C THR A 396 -9.41 -7.41 -1.19
N VAL A 397 -10.63 -7.02 -1.61
CA VAL A 397 -11.61 -7.91 -2.25
C VAL A 397 -12.12 -7.19 -3.48
N GLU A 398 -11.56 -7.54 -4.66
CA GLU A 398 -11.62 -6.76 -5.89
C GLU A 398 -12.11 -7.54 -7.14
N PRO A 399 -13.20 -8.29 -7.11
CA PRO A 399 -13.65 -8.98 -8.32
C PRO A 399 -14.07 -7.99 -9.42
N GLY A 400 -13.90 -8.41 -10.68
CA GLY A 400 -14.31 -7.63 -11.84
C GLY A 400 -14.80 -8.49 -13.01
N ILE A 401 -15.58 -7.88 -13.89
CA ILE A 401 -16.00 -8.45 -15.19
C ILE A 401 -15.69 -7.43 -16.28
N TYR A 402 -14.99 -7.88 -17.31
CA TYR A 402 -14.51 -7.04 -18.42
C TYR A 402 -14.96 -7.64 -19.75
N ILE A 403 -15.88 -6.93 -20.44
CA ILE A 403 -16.51 -7.35 -21.69
C ILE A 403 -16.02 -6.40 -22.77
N ALA A 404 -14.86 -6.71 -23.35
CA ALA A 404 -14.23 -5.85 -24.35
C ALA A 404 -15.12 -5.62 -25.58
N GLU A 405 -15.90 -6.63 -25.96
CA GLU A 405 -16.82 -6.57 -27.09
C GLU A 405 -17.98 -5.55 -26.87
N GLU A 406 -18.32 -5.28 -25.60
CA GLU A 406 -19.37 -4.33 -25.23
C GLU A 406 -18.79 -3.00 -24.71
N GLY A 407 -17.46 -2.92 -24.49
CA GLY A 407 -16.81 -1.77 -23.86
C GLY A 407 -17.24 -1.57 -22.40
N ILE A 408 -17.58 -2.66 -21.70
CA ILE A 408 -18.05 -2.63 -20.30
C ILE A 408 -17.03 -3.36 -19.43
N GLY A 409 -16.29 -2.61 -18.61
CA GLY A 409 -15.46 -3.13 -17.53
C GLY A 409 -15.99 -2.64 -16.19
N ILE A 410 -16.20 -3.55 -15.24
CA ILE A 410 -16.66 -3.22 -13.89
C ILE A 410 -15.78 -3.95 -12.89
N ARG A 411 -15.16 -3.21 -11.96
CA ARG A 411 -14.49 -3.71 -10.76
C ARG A 411 -15.11 -3.04 -9.55
N LEU A 412 -15.29 -3.81 -8.49
CA LEU A 412 -15.71 -3.33 -7.17
C LEU A 412 -14.74 -3.87 -6.14
N GLU A 413 -14.22 -3.01 -5.29
CA GLU A 413 -13.16 -3.33 -4.37
C GLU A 413 -13.33 -2.65 -3.02
N ASN A 414 -13.09 -3.40 -1.96
CA ASN A 414 -12.95 -2.91 -0.60
C ASN A 414 -11.79 -3.60 0.11
N ASP A 415 -11.26 -2.93 1.13
CA ASP A 415 -10.27 -3.44 2.06
C ASP A 415 -10.95 -4.15 3.22
N VAL A 416 -10.52 -5.37 3.51
CA VAL A 416 -11.16 -6.25 4.49
C VAL A 416 -10.14 -6.73 5.51
N LEU A 417 -10.36 -6.36 6.77
CA LEU A 417 -9.65 -6.90 7.93
C LEU A 417 -10.28 -8.24 8.33
N ILE A 418 -9.46 -9.27 8.39
CA ILE A 418 -9.89 -10.60 8.84
C ILE A 418 -10.03 -10.61 10.37
N GLY A 419 -11.24 -10.86 10.85
CA GLY A 419 -11.54 -11.01 12.27
C GLY A 419 -11.54 -12.47 12.73
N GLU A 420 -11.59 -12.69 14.03
CA GLU A 420 -11.69 -14.03 14.64
C GLU A 420 -12.99 -14.76 14.24
N THR A 421 -14.11 -14.04 14.24
CA THR A 421 -15.44 -14.57 13.94
C THR A 421 -16.07 -13.90 12.73
N GLU A 422 -15.94 -12.59 12.62
CA GLU A 422 -16.49 -11.76 11.54
C GLU A 422 -15.43 -10.81 11.01
N ASN A 423 -15.40 -10.67 9.70
CA ASN A 423 -14.52 -9.73 9.04
C ASN A 423 -15.05 -8.30 9.18
N ILE A 424 -14.12 -7.34 9.20
CA ILE A 424 -14.44 -5.91 9.20
C ILE A 424 -14.13 -5.36 7.82
N ASP A 425 -15.14 -4.86 7.13
CA ASP A 425 -15.00 -4.13 5.88
C ASP A 425 -14.60 -2.68 6.20
N LEU A 426 -13.33 -2.33 5.94
CA LEU A 426 -12.77 -1.02 6.27
C LEU A 426 -13.37 0.11 5.39
N LEU A 427 -13.93 -0.25 4.23
CA LEU A 427 -14.62 0.62 3.28
C LEU A 427 -16.13 0.35 3.22
N GLY A 428 -16.69 -0.30 4.24
CA GLY A 428 -18.11 -0.72 4.27
C GLY A 428 -19.12 0.43 4.16
N ASP A 429 -18.71 1.65 4.52
CA ASP A 429 -19.55 2.86 4.43
C ASP A 429 -19.50 3.55 3.06
N VAL A 430 -18.63 3.10 2.15
CA VAL A 430 -18.54 3.67 0.80
C VAL A 430 -19.75 3.27 -0.03
N PRO A 431 -20.39 4.22 -0.77
CA PRO A 431 -21.48 3.89 -1.66
C PRO A 431 -21.15 2.72 -2.59
N LEU A 432 -21.99 1.68 -2.56
CA LEU A 432 -21.74 0.45 -3.29
C LEU A 432 -22.98 -0.04 -4.07
N LEU A 433 -24.18 0.19 -3.55
CA LEU A 433 -25.40 -0.25 -4.24
C LEU A 433 -25.69 0.66 -5.44
N PRO A 434 -26.10 0.11 -6.60
CA PRO A 434 -26.40 0.91 -7.79
C PRO A 434 -27.39 2.05 -7.53
N ASP A 435 -28.47 1.78 -6.77
CA ASP A 435 -29.48 2.78 -6.45
C ASP A 435 -28.94 3.92 -5.56
N ASP A 436 -28.00 3.63 -4.66
CA ASP A 436 -27.36 4.63 -3.81
C ASP A 436 -26.44 5.53 -4.65
N ILE A 437 -25.67 4.92 -5.56
CA ILE A 437 -24.79 5.65 -6.49
C ILE A 437 -25.63 6.58 -7.36
N GLU A 438 -26.68 6.07 -8.02
CA GLU A 438 -27.57 6.87 -8.85
C GLU A 438 -28.24 8.02 -8.07
N ARG A 439 -28.65 7.76 -6.81
CA ARG A 439 -29.22 8.78 -5.92
C ARG A 439 -28.22 9.87 -5.55
N LEU A 440 -26.97 9.51 -5.25
CA LEU A 440 -25.92 10.45 -4.88
C LEU A 440 -25.45 11.29 -6.09
N MET A 441 -25.52 10.74 -7.29
CA MET A 441 -25.20 11.43 -8.54
C MET A 441 -26.39 12.24 -9.10
N ALA A 442 -27.62 12.04 -8.59
CA ALA A 442 -28.80 12.79 -9.01
C ALA A 442 -28.61 14.30 -8.71
N ARG A 443 -28.94 15.12 -9.73
CA ARG A 443 -28.83 16.59 -9.69
C ARG A 443 -30.20 17.21 -9.64
#